data_664527486b4490c810b456d553921844
#
_entry.id   664527486b4490c810b456d553921844
#
_cell.length_a   1.000
_cell.length_b   1.000
_cell.length_c   1.000
_cell.angle_alpha   90.00
_cell.angle_beta   90.00
_cell.angle_gamma   90.00
#
_symmetry.space_group_name_H-M   'P 1'
#
loop_
_entity.id
_entity.type
_entity.pdbx_description
1 polymer ?
#
loop_
_entity_poly.entity_id
_entity_poly.type
_entity_poly.pdbx_seq_one_letter_code
_entity_poly.pdbx_strand_id
1 'polypeptide(L)'
;MATRFIVVPQWQGSGSARAMRLADGATAIAGDLPVSSTTRLELRAEAGEELGTGVKRASALIATHAQTTEALRTAWASDPDALRIVVGGDCGVDVAGIQFAVRSAAQGQAGPVALVWFDAHGDLNTPESSPSGIFEGMALRAALGEGLEGLADPEAAVRPAHAVLAGARDLDDPEVAYLAESGVTLVEPDRVSPASVADAVAATGATSVYLHIDLDVLDPGAFESVGTPEPFGIEVQTLAETILELRSRFALAGAGVTGFAPASDDDVANDMPAILRIIGALTRTL
;
A
#
# COMPACT_ATOMS: atom_id res chain seq x y z
N MET A 1 15.53 -3.10 14.99
CA MET A 1 15.65 -2.03 14.00
C MET A 1 14.66 -0.94 14.41
N ALA A 2 15.05 0.34 14.38
CA ALA A 2 14.12 1.45 14.63
C ALA A 2 13.07 1.50 13.52
N THR A 3 11.87 2.00 13.83
CA THR A 3 10.79 2.19 12.85
C THR A 3 10.36 3.64 12.85
N ARG A 4 10.07 4.20 11.69
CA ARG A 4 9.47 5.52 11.47
C ARG A 4 8.15 5.36 10.75
N PHE A 5 7.09 5.87 11.33
CA PHE A 5 5.75 5.86 10.76
C PHE A 5 5.44 7.21 10.13
N ILE A 6 4.98 7.19 8.89
CA ILE A 6 4.49 8.38 8.17
C ILE A 6 2.99 8.20 7.97
N VAL A 7 2.21 8.94 8.75
CA VAL A 7 0.74 8.84 8.70
C VAL A 7 0.21 9.87 7.71
N VAL A 8 -0.52 9.38 6.71
CA VAL A 8 -1.02 10.14 5.56
C VAL A 8 -2.54 10.00 5.47
N PRO A 9 -3.32 10.86 6.12
CA PRO A 9 -4.79 10.74 6.21
C PRO A 9 -5.48 11.20 4.91
N GLN A 10 -5.07 10.64 3.76
CA GLN A 10 -5.64 10.92 2.45
C GLN A 10 -6.91 10.08 2.23
N TRP A 11 -7.91 10.69 1.63
CA TRP A 11 -9.12 10.03 1.20
C TRP A 11 -9.44 10.30 -0.28
N GLN A 12 -8.70 11.20 -0.89
CA GLN A 12 -8.99 11.74 -2.22
C GLN A 12 -8.79 10.70 -3.33
N GLY A 13 -8.02 9.65 -3.08
CA GLY A 13 -7.84 8.54 -4.01
C GLY A 13 -9.04 7.60 -4.07
N SER A 14 -9.87 7.54 -3.03
CA SER A 14 -10.96 6.58 -2.94
C SER A 14 -12.24 7.01 -3.65
N GLY A 15 -12.93 6.02 -4.24
CA GLY A 15 -14.25 6.15 -4.86
C GLY A 15 -15.42 5.93 -3.93
N SER A 16 -15.18 5.49 -2.71
CA SER A 16 -16.22 5.20 -1.72
C SER A 16 -17.03 6.47 -1.38
N ALA A 17 -18.35 6.33 -1.25
CA ALA A 17 -19.21 7.39 -0.72
C ALA A 17 -18.84 7.77 0.74
N ARG A 18 -18.04 6.95 1.40
CA ARG A 18 -17.57 7.11 2.79
C ARG A 18 -16.05 7.34 2.84
N ALA A 19 -15.41 7.74 1.74
CA ALA A 19 -13.96 7.89 1.61
C ALA A 19 -13.30 8.68 2.76
N MET A 20 -13.99 9.69 3.32
CA MET A 20 -13.44 10.48 4.44
C MET A 20 -13.16 9.65 5.69
N ARG A 21 -13.80 8.48 5.87
CA ARG A 21 -13.48 7.54 6.96
C ARG A 21 -12.07 6.98 6.89
N LEU A 22 -11.47 6.94 5.71
CA LEU A 22 -10.07 6.56 5.54
C LEU A 22 -9.12 7.51 6.28
N ALA A 23 -9.43 8.82 6.28
CA ALA A 23 -8.67 9.80 7.05
C ALA A 23 -8.86 9.62 8.57
N ASP A 24 -10.09 9.27 8.99
CA ASP A 24 -10.40 8.95 10.38
C ASP A 24 -9.66 7.67 10.81
N GLY A 25 -9.66 6.64 9.96
CA GLY A 25 -8.95 5.38 10.19
C GLY A 25 -7.44 5.56 10.33
N ALA A 26 -6.81 6.30 9.41
CA ALA A 26 -5.38 6.63 9.51
C ALA A 26 -5.07 7.38 10.83
N THR A 27 -5.98 8.25 11.25
CA THR A 27 -5.87 8.98 12.53
C THR A 27 -6.00 8.06 13.73
N ALA A 28 -6.94 7.11 13.69
CA ALA A 28 -7.13 6.14 14.75
C ALA A 28 -5.88 5.25 14.91
N ILE A 29 -5.33 4.72 13.81
CA ILE A 29 -4.07 3.96 13.84
C ILE A 29 -2.94 4.78 14.47
N ALA A 30 -2.81 6.06 14.09
CA ALA A 30 -1.78 6.95 14.63
C ALA A 30 -1.86 7.09 16.17
N GLY A 31 -3.06 6.98 16.76
CA GLY A 31 -3.28 7.04 18.21
C GLY A 31 -2.61 5.90 18.97
N ASP A 32 -2.42 4.74 18.35
CA ASP A 32 -1.79 3.55 18.94
C ASP A 32 -0.30 3.41 18.57
N LEU A 33 0.23 4.30 17.73
CA LEU A 33 1.65 4.30 17.35
C LEU A 33 2.51 5.13 18.33
N PRO A 34 3.80 4.77 18.52
CA PRO A 34 4.68 5.52 19.39
C PRO A 34 4.90 6.96 18.88
N VAL A 35 4.49 7.95 19.66
CA VAL A 35 4.54 9.38 19.28
C VAL A 35 5.94 9.82 18.83
N SER A 36 7.02 9.34 19.47
CA SER A 36 8.40 9.73 19.16
C SER A 36 8.91 9.23 17.79
N SER A 37 8.22 8.27 17.18
CA SER A 37 8.58 7.68 15.89
C SER A 37 7.52 7.89 14.80
N THR A 38 6.48 8.66 15.09
CA THR A 38 5.35 8.90 14.19
C THR A 38 5.33 10.35 13.72
N THR A 39 5.30 10.54 12.41
CA THR A 39 5.06 11.83 11.75
C THR A 39 3.71 11.76 11.08
N ARG A 40 2.76 12.59 11.50
CA ARG A 40 1.47 12.74 10.84
C ARG A 40 1.49 13.93 9.91
N LEU A 41 1.06 13.74 8.67
CA LEU A 41 0.94 14.82 7.70
C LEU A 41 -0.35 15.60 7.92
N GLU A 42 -0.27 16.91 7.82
CA GLU A 42 -1.42 17.81 7.79
C GLU A 42 -1.80 18.05 6.33
N LEU A 43 -2.83 17.36 5.88
CA LEU A 43 -3.33 17.46 4.51
C LEU A 43 -4.44 18.50 4.39
N ARG A 44 -4.59 19.06 3.19
CA ARG A 44 -5.71 19.93 2.88
C ARG A 44 -7.00 19.12 2.82
N ALA A 45 -8.08 19.67 3.36
CA ALA A 45 -9.39 19.01 3.39
C ALA A 45 -10.11 19.08 2.03
N GLU A 46 -9.65 19.95 1.11
CA GLU A 46 -10.29 20.13 -0.19
C GLU A 46 -10.17 18.84 -1.03
N ALA A 47 -11.21 18.57 -1.81
CA ALA A 47 -11.24 17.42 -2.70
C ALA A 47 -10.16 17.50 -3.80
N GLY A 48 -9.83 18.71 -4.24
CA GLY A 48 -8.93 18.92 -5.38
C GLY A 48 -9.64 18.86 -6.73
N GLU A 49 -8.89 19.13 -7.79
CA GLU A 49 -9.34 19.20 -9.17
C GLU A 49 -8.76 18.07 -10.00
N GLU A 50 -9.45 17.69 -11.08
CA GLU A 50 -9.03 16.64 -12.02
C GLU A 50 -7.85 17.06 -12.91
N LEU A 51 -7.67 18.37 -13.14
CA LEU A 51 -6.61 18.95 -14.01
C LEU A 51 -6.64 18.46 -15.48
N GLY A 52 -7.75 17.93 -15.96
CA GLY A 52 -7.87 17.37 -17.32
C GLY A 52 -7.11 16.06 -17.52
N THR A 53 -6.79 15.36 -16.44
CA THR A 53 -5.96 14.14 -16.48
C THR A 53 -6.79 12.85 -16.61
N GLY A 54 -8.11 12.92 -16.51
CA GLY A 54 -8.97 11.74 -16.38
C GLY A 54 -8.98 11.13 -14.97
N VAL A 55 -8.14 11.65 -14.04
CA VAL A 55 -8.08 11.18 -12.65
C VAL A 55 -8.77 12.18 -11.73
N LYS A 56 -9.80 11.74 -11.06
CA LYS A 56 -10.53 12.58 -10.09
C LYS A 56 -9.60 13.04 -8.98
N ARG A 57 -9.70 14.32 -8.61
CA ARG A 57 -8.96 14.93 -7.50
C ARG A 57 -7.43 14.90 -7.66
N ALA A 58 -6.92 14.79 -8.89
CA ALA A 58 -5.50 14.68 -9.23
C ALA A 58 -4.63 15.72 -8.51
N SER A 59 -5.07 16.98 -8.41
CA SER A 59 -4.29 18.05 -7.76
C SER A 59 -4.02 17.78 -6.28
N ALA A 60 -4.98 17.20 -5.55
CA ALA A 60 -4.80 16.82 -4.15
C ALA A 60 -3.86 15.62 -4.01
N LEU A 61 -4.03 14.61 -4.86
CA LEU A 61 -3.20 13.42 -4.88
C LEU A 61 -1.73 13.76 -5.14
N ILE A 62 -1.44 14.57 -6.16
CA ILE A 62 -0.08 15.02 -6.49
C ILE A 62 0.53 15.82 -5.32
N ALA A 63 -0.24 16.71 -4.69
CA ALA A 63 0.23 17.48 -3.55
C ALA A 63 0.55 16.59 -2.33
N THR A 64 -0.31 15.60 -2.04
CA THR A 64 -0.07 14.65 -0.96
C THR A 64 1.13 13.76 -1.23
N HIS A 65 1.27 13.25 -2.45
CA HIS A 65 2.43 12.46 -2.87
C HIS A 65 3.75 13.23 -2.65
N ALA A 66 3.80 14.50 -3.03
CA ALA A 66 4.98 15.34 -2.82
C ALA A 66 5.29 15.54 -1.32
N GLN A 67 4.26 15.78 -0.48
CA GLN A 67 4.43 15.91 0.96
C GLN A 67 4.90 14.60 1.61
N THR A 68 4.34 13.46 1.20
CA THR A 68 4.73 12.13 1.69
C THR A 68 6.19 11.82 1.33
N THR A 69 6.59 12.12 0.09
CA THR A 69 7.98 11.97 -0.36
C THR A 69 8.95 12.81 0.49
N GLU A 70 8.60 14.05 0.82
CA GLU A 70 9.45 14.91 1.65
C GLU A 70 9.52 14.43 3.10
N ALA A 71 8.42 13.92 3.66
CA ALA A 71 8.42 13.33 4.99
C ALA A 71 9.31 12.07 5.06
N LEU A 72 9.27 11.22 4.04
CA LEU A 72 10.14 10.05 3.92
C LEU A 72 11.62 10.43 3.83
N ARG A 73 11.95 11.47 3.05
CA ARG A 73 13.33 12.01 2.96
C ARG A 73 13.81 12.55 4.31
N THR A 74 12.96 13.29 5.02
CA THR A 74 13.26 13.83 6.34
C THR A 74 13.48 12.69 7.36
N ALA A 75 12.62 11.68 7.35
CA ALA A 75 12.77 10.50 8.21
C ALA A 75 14.08 9.75 7.90
N TRP A 76 14.42 9.60 6.61
CA TRP A 76 15.67 8.97 6.20
C TRP A 76 16.90 9.78 6.61
N ALA A 77 16.87 11.10 6.46
CA ALA A 77 17.97 11.96 6.85
C ALA A 77 18.24 11.92 8.36
N SER A 78 17.19 11.70 9.17
CA SER A 78 17.31 11.59 10.63
C SER A 78 17.80 10.22 11.11
N ASP A 79 17.45 9.14 10.39
CA ASP A 79 17.78 7.76 10.74
C ASP A 79 17.72 6.90 9.46
N PRO A 80 18.86 6.80 8.72
CA PRO A 80 18.89 6.06 7.45
C PRO A 80 18.58 4.57 7.58
N ASP A 81 18.88 3.97 8.74
CA ASP A 81 18.72 2.55 8.99
C ASP A 81 17.33 2.17 9.52
N ALA A 82 16.49 3.15 9.85
CA ALA A 82 15.14 2.88 10.32
C ALA A 82 14.26 2.30 9.22
N LEU A 83 13.42 1.33 9.55
CA LEU A 83 12.31 0.90 8.70
C LEU A 83 11.29 2.05 8.58
N ARG A 84 10.85 2.35 7.38
CA ARG A 84 9.78 3.33 7.12
C ARG A 84 8.50 2.62 6.76
N ILE A 85 7.43 2.96 7.49
CA ILE A 85 6.09 2.43 7.26
C ILE A 85 5.16 3.62 6.98
N VAL A 86 4.51 3.60 5.83
CA VAL A 86 3.43 4.52 5.49
C VAL A 86 2.14 3.96 6.09
N VAL A 87 1.41 4.79 6.82
CA VAL A 87 0.08 4.44 7.33
C VAL A 87 -0.90 5.38 6.67
N GLY A 88 -1.74 4.82 5.82
CA GLY A 88 -2.53 5.64 4.93
C GLY A 88 -4.01 5.66 5.21
N GLY A 89 -4.63 6.43 4.38
CA GLY A 89 -6.01 6.36 4.00
C GLY A 89 -6.17 5.40 2.83
N ASP A 90 -6.28 5.92 1.61
CA ASP A 90 -6.38 5.10 0.38
C ASP A 90 -5.00 4.59 -0.10
N CYS A 91 -5.00 3.58 -0.98
CA CYS A 91 -3.80 2.91 -1.51
C CYS A 91 -2.82 3.86 -2.21
N GLY A 92 -3.31 4.97 -2.76
CA GLY A 92 -2.50 5.95 -3.47
C GLY A 92 -1.40 6.59 -2.63
N VAL A 93 -1.54 6.62 -1.29
CA VAL A 93 -0.51 7.21 -0.40
C VAL A 93 0.80 6.43 -0.43
N ASP A 94 0.73 5.13 -0.69
CA ASP A 94 1.87 4.24 -0.58
C ASP A 94 2.79 4.26 -1.81
N VAL A 95 2.31 4.80 -2.93
CA VAL A 95 3.13 4.98 -4.14
C VAL A 95 4.42 5.74 -3.83
N ALA A 96 4.35 6.79 -3.00
CA ALA A 96 5.52 7.54 -2.56
C ALA A 96 6.50 6.69 -1.74
N GLY A 97 5.98 5.79 -0.88
CA GLY A 97 6.77 4.86 -0.06
C GLY A 97 7.53 3.86 -0.93
N ILE A 98 6.86 3.27 -1.90
CA ILE A 98 7.42 2.32 -2.86
C ILE A 98 8.53 2.98 -3.69
N GLN A 99 8.24 4.13 -4.29
CA GLN A 99 9.22 4.88 -5.09
C GLN A 99 10.42 5.30 -4.26
N PHE A 100 10.21 5.69 -2.99
CA PHE A 100 11.31 6.00 -2.08
C PHE A 100 12.18 4.75 -1.81
N ALA A 101 11.59 3.58 -1.59
CA ALA A 101 12.32 2.34 -1.36
C ALA A 101 13.15 1.92 -2.58
N VAL A 102 12.59 2.02 -3.79
CA VAL A 102 13.30 1.74 -5.05
C VAL A 102 14.50 2.67 -5.24
N ARG A 103 14.33 3.97 -5.05
CA ARG A 103 15.44 4.94 -5.14
C ARG A 103 16.52 4.70 -4.10
N SER A 104 16.13 4.39 -2.86
CA SER A 104 17.08 4.11 -1.76
C SER A 104 17.89 2.86 -2.05
N ALA A 105 17.28 1.80 -2.57
CA ALA A 105 17.95 0.58 -2.97
C ALA A 105 18.97 0.83 -4.10
N ALA A 106 18.58 1.61 -5.10
CA ALA A 106 19.47 1.99 -6.21
C ALA A 106 20.69 2.81 -5.74
N GLN A 107 20.50 3.75 -4.81
CA GLN A 107 21.60 4.55 -4.23
C GLN A 107 22.54 3.71 -3.37
N GLY A 108 21.99 2.75 -2.59
CA GLY A 108 22.76 1.82 -1.77
C GLY A 108 23.41 0.68 -2.55
N GLN A 109 23.25 0.63 -3.88
CA GLN A 109 23.67 -0.47 -4.75
C GLN A 109 23.12 -1.84 -4.28
N ALA A 110 21.97 -1.82 -3.59
CA ALA A 110 21.21 -3.02 -3.30
C ALA A 110 20.59 -3.59 -4.57
N GLY A 111 20.26 -4.86 -4.56
CA GLY A 111 19.55 -5.49 -5.67
C GLY A 111 18.13 -4.90 -5.87
N PRO A 112 17.40 -5.40 -6.87
CA PRO A 112 16.04 -4.95 -7.13
C PRO A 112 15.14 -5.19 -5.92
N VAL A 113 14.18 -4.29 -5.72
CA VAL A 113 13.11 -4.43 -4.72
C VAL A 113 11.95 -5.19 -5.38
N ALA A 114 11.47 -6.26 -4.75
CA ALA A 114 10.18 -6.83 -5.09
C ALA A 114 9.07 -6.06 -4.37
N LEU A 115 7.91 -5.98 -4.99
CA LEU A 115 6.69 -5.43 -4.39
C LEU A 115 5.70 -6.57 -4.17
N VAL A 116 5.23 -6.75 -2.94
CA VAL A 116 4.04 -7.56 -2.69
C VAL A 116 2.89 -6.61 -2.40
N TRP A 117 1.85 -6.69 -3.21
CA TRP A 117 0.62 -5.92 -3.10
C TRP A 117 -0.47 -6.85 -2.57
N PHE A 118 -0.79 -6.73 -1.27
CA PHE A 118 -1.89 -7.44 -0.63
C PHE A 118 -3.14 -6.59 -0.75
N ASP A 119 -4.12 -7.05 -1.52
CA ASP A 119 -5.31 -6.29 -1.86
C ASP A 119 -6.42 -7.23 -2.36
N ALA A 120 -7.67 -6.83 -2.20
CA ALA A 120 -8.82 -7.50 -2.83
C ALA A 120 -8.94 -7.16 -4.32
N HIS A 121 -8.38 -6.01 -4.72
CA HIS A 121 -8.49 -5.41 -6.06
C HIS A 121 -7.19 -5.53 -6.85
N GLY A 122 -7.23 -5.11 -8.11
CA GLY A 122 -6.04 -5.13 -8.98
C GLY A 122 -5.17 -3.90 -8.83
N ASP A 123 -5.80 -2.72 -8.71
CA ASP A 123 -5.16 -1.40 -8.72
C ASP A 123 -4.26 -1.15 -9.94
N LEU A 124 -4.57 -1.84 -11.05
CA LEU A 124 -3.77 -1.91 -12.27
C LEU A 124 -4.33 -1.07 -13.43
N ASN A 125 -5.39 -0.30 -13.18
CA ASN A 125 -5.92 0.61 -14.19
C ASN A 125 -4.96 1.79 -14.47
N THR A 126 -5.13 2.42 -15.62
CA THR A 126 -4.55 3.72 -15.98
C THR A 126 -5.67 4.75 -16.10
N PRO A 127 -5.35 6.06 -16.25
CA PRO A 127 -6.39 7.06 -16.52
C PRO A 127 -7.25 6.72 -17.74
N GLU A 128 -6.67 6.04 -18.74
CA GLU A 128 -7.35 5.66 -19.98
C GLU A 128 -8.21 4.40 -19.85
N SER A 129 -7.79 3.46 -19.00
CA SER A 129 -8.50 2.19 -18.83
C SER A 129 -9.54 2.22 -17.71
N SER A 130 -9.38 3.12 -16.74
CA SER A 130 -10.24 3.20 -15.56
C SER A 130 -11.68 3.60 -15.90
N PRO A 131 -12.68 2.80 -15.55
CA PRO A 131 -14.07 3.17 -15.77
C PRO A 131 -14.54 4.28 -14.83
N SER A 132 -13.85 4.48 -13.72
CA SER A 132 -14.25 5.41 -12.64
C SER A 132 -13.45 6.71 -12.62
N GLY A 133 -12.22 6.72 -13.10
CA GLY A 133 -11.26 7.80 -12.93
C GLY A 133 -10.78 7.95 -11.47
N ILE A 134 -10.93 6.92 -10.65
CA ILE A 134 -10.54 6.88 -9.23
C ILE A 134 -9.12 6.32 -9.11
N PHE A 135 -8.26 7.04 -8.38
CA PHE A 135 -6.83 6.71 -8.31
C PHE A 135 -6.52 5.45 -7.49
N GLU A 136 -7.33 5.13 -6.50
CA GLU A 136 -7.22 3.89 -5.71
C GLU A 136 -7.03 2.68 -6.66
N GLY A 137 -7.91 2.49 -7.65
CA GLY A 137 -7.79 1.43 -8.66
C GLY A 137 -6.65 1.61 -9.70
N MET A 138 -5.73 2.57 -9.48
CA MET A 138 -4.56 2.83 -10.33
C MET A 138 -3.24 2.79 -9.55
N ALA A 139 -3.30 2.55 -8.24
CA ALA A 139 -2.16 2.77 -7.35
C ALA A 139 -1.01 1.80 -7.61
N LEU A 140 -1.30 0.51 -7.80
CA LEU A 140 -0.28 -0.46 -8.19
C LEU A 140 0.30 -0.10 -9.57
N ARG A 141 -0.53 0.28 -10.54
CA ARG A 141 -0.04 0.68 -11.87
C ARG A 141 0.92 1.85 -11.80
N ALA A 142 0.63 2.86 -10.96
CA ALA A 142 1.52 3.99 -10.72
C ALA A 142 2.83 3.58 -10.05
N ALA A 143 2.81 2.61 -9.12
CA ALA A 143 4.02 2.04 -8.52
C ALA A 143 4.87 1.26 -9.53
N LEU A 144 4.25 0.74 -10.61
CA LEU A 144 4.95 0.13 -11.75
C LEU A 144 5.43 1.18 -12.79
N GLY A 145 5.24 2.48 -12.53
CA GLY A 145 5.74 3.58 -13.33
C GLY A 145 4.83 4.03 -14.47
N GLU A 146 3.60 3.57 -14.51
CA GLU A 146 2.64 3.88 -15.56
C GLU A 146 1.40 4.60 -15.00
N GLY A 147 0.87 5.60 -15.69
CA GLY A 147 -0.34 6.32 -15.33
C GLY A 147 -0.16 7.82 -15.16
N LEU A 148 -0.73 8.42 -14.11
CA LEU A 148 -0.78 9.86 -13.93
C LEU A 148 0.61 10.47 -13.68
N GLU A 149 0.99 11.42 -14.53
CA GLU A 149 2.20 12.23 -14.34
C GLU A 149 2.17 12.95 -12.99
N GLY A 150 3.28 12.89 -12.26
CA GLY A 150 3.39 13.42 -10.89
C GLY A 150 3.04 12.41 -9.78
N LEU A 151 2.49 11.25 -10.13
CA LEU A 151 2.31 10.09 -9.25
C LEU A 151 3.11 8.89 -9.76
N ALA A 152 2.97 8.53 -11.03
CA ALA A 152 3.81 7.52 -11.68
C ALA A 152 5.20 8.10 -12.00
N ASP A 153 6.26 7.38 -11.64
CA ASP A 153 7.64 7.74 -11.93
C ASP A 153 8.40 6.52 -12.46
N PRO A 154 8.64 6.46 -13.79
CA PRO A 154 9.34 5.33 -14.40
C PRO A 154 10.77 5.11 -13.87
N GLU A 155 11.44 6.16 -13.37
CA GLU A 155 12.80 6.05 -12.82
C GLU A 155 12.84 5.46 -11.39
N ALA A 156 11.70 5.44 -10.73
CA ALA A 156 11.53 4.89 -9.38
C ALA A 156 10.49 3.75 -9.33
N ALA A 157 10.22 3.16 -10.47
CA ALA A 157 9.22 2.11 -10.62
C ALA A 157 9.75 0.73 -10.23
N VAL A 158 8.86 -0.08 -9.67
CA VAL A 158 9.06 -1.53 -9.60
C VAL A 158 8.77 -2.12 -10.98
N ARG A 159 9.66 -2.97 -11.48
CA ARG A 159 9.39 -3.67 -12.74
C ARG A 159 8.22 -4.66 -12.56
N PRO A 160 7.28 -4.79 -13.50
CA PRO A 160 6.16 -5.71 -13.37
C PRO A 160 6.57 -7.14 -12.99
N ALA A 161 7.66 -7.67 -13.55
CA ALA A 161 8.19 -8.99 -13.19
C ALA A 161 8.75 -9.10 -11.75
N HIS A 162 8.82 -8.01 -11.00
CA HIS A 162 9.17 -7.99 -9.58
C HIS A 162 7.96 -7.69 -8.68
N ALA A 163 6.76 -7.63 -9.24
CA ALA A 163 5.53 -7.40 -8.49
C ALA A 163 4.74 -8.71 -8.30
N VAL A 164 4.24 -8.91 -7.10
CA VAL A 164 3.35 -10.01 -6.70
C VAL A 164 2.07 -9.38 -6.17
N LEU A 165 0.96 -9.58 -6.87
CA LEU A 165 -0.38 -9.22 -6.43
C LEU A 165 -0.97 -10.42 -5.67
N ALA A 166 -1.29 -10.27 -4.41
CA ALA A 166 -1.72 -11.36 -3.53
C ALA A 166 -3.08 -11.09 -2.90
N GLY A 167 -4.05 -11.93 -3.17
CA GLY A 167 -5.39 -11.86 -2.60
C GLY A 167 -6.45 -11.22 -3.49
N ALA A 168 -6.07 -10.70 -4.67
CA ALA A 168 -7.01 -10.03 -5.56
C ALA A 168 -8.06 -10.99 -6.11
N ARG A 169 -9.33 -10.52 -6.08
CA ARG A 169 -10.51 -11.30 -6.41
C ARG A 169 -11.63 -10.48 -7.08
N ASP A 170 -11.49 -9.15 -7.05
CA ASP A 170 -12.29 -8.23 -7.87
C ASP A 170 -11.37 -7.50 -8.84
N LEU A 171 -11.46 -7.84 -10.11
CA LEU A 171 -10.59 -7.35 -11.18
C LEU A 171 -11.43 -6.89 -12.36
N ASP A 172 -11.12 -5.70 -12.85
CA ASP A 172 -11.67 -5.18 -14.11
C ASP A 172 -11.08 -5.92 -15.34
N ASP A 173 -11.83 -5.97 -16.46
CA ASP A 173 -11.35 -6.57 -17.71
C ASP A 173 -9.97 -6.01 -18.17
N PRO A 174 -9.69 -4.69 -18.11
CA PRO A 174 -8.37 -4.14 -18.42
C PRO A 174 -7.27 -4.62 -17.48
N GLU A 175 -7.57 -4.85 -16.22
CA GLU A 175 -6.60 -5.36 -15.22
C GLU A 175 -6.25 -6.82 -15.49
N VAL A 176 -7.28 -7.64 -15.81
CA VAL A 176 -7.07 -9.03 -16.24
C VAL A 176 -6.20 -9.10 -17.50
N ALA A 177 -6.44 -8.23 -18.48
CA ALA A 177 -5.64 -8.16 -19.68
C ALA A 177 -4.18 -7.77 -19.39
N TYR A 178 -3.98 -6.78 -18.50
CA TYR A 178 -2.64 -6.37 -18.08
C TYR A 178 -1.89 -7.48 -17.34
N LEU A 179 -2.54 -8.17 -16.42
CA LEU A 179 -1.93 -9.30 -15.69
C LEU A 179 -1.46 -10.41 -16.66
N ALA A 180 -2.21 -10.67 -17.72
CA ALA A 180 -1.85 -11.70 -18.69
C ALA A 180 -0.57 -11.39 -19.48
N GLU A 181 -0.20 -10.11 -19.62
CA GLU A 181 0.89 -9.66 -20.49
C GLU A 181 2.08 -9.04 -19.75
N SER A 182 1.87 -8.48 -18.54
CA SER A 182 2.86 -7.64 -17.86
C SER A 182 3.99 -8.40 -17.17
N GLY A 183 3.75 -9.64 -16.76
CA GLY A 183 4.66 -10.41 -15.92
C GLY A 183 4.49 -10.18 -14.41
N VAL A 184 3.47 -9.42 -13.98
CA VAL A 184 3.03 -9.38 -12.58
C VAL A 184 2.55 -10.78 -12.17
N THR A 185 3.00 -11.28 -11.04
CA THR A 185 2.57 -12.59 -10.53
C THR A 185 1.32 -12.43 -9.69
N LEU A 186 0.23 -13.08 -10.07
CA LEU A 186 -1.00 -13.15 -9.26
C LEU A 186 -0.95 -14.40 -8.35
N VAL A 187 -1.20 -14.19 -7.04
CA VAL A 187 -1.46 -15.24 -6.07
C VAL A 187 -2.91 -15.09 -5.60
N GLU A 188 -3.77 -15.96 -6.13
CA GLU A 188 -5.22 -15.96 -5.82
C GLU A 188 -5.49 -16.16 -4.32
N PRO A 189 -6.61 -15.65 -3.76
CA PRO A 189 -6.88 -15.64 -2.32
C PRO A 189 -6.76 -17.02 -1.65
N ASP A 190 -7.30 -18.06 -2.29
CA ASP A 190 -7.28 -19.45 -1.80
C ASP A 190 -5.88 -20.08 -1.81
N ARG A 191 -4.93 -19.45 -2.49
CA ARG A 191 -3.52 -19.87 -2.58
C ARG A 191 -2.58 -19.03 -1.73
N VAL A 192 -3.06 -17.93 -1.15
CA VAL A 192 -2.22 -17.10 -0.27
C VAL A 192 -1.81 -17.89 0.97
N SER A 193 -0.53 -18.09 1.10
CA SER A 193 0.12 -18.72 2.26
C SER A 193 1.53 -18.16 2.44
N PRO A 194 2.14 -18.30 3.62
CA PRO A 194 3.53 -17.88 3.85
C PRO A 194 4.49 -18.41 2.77
N ALA A 195 4.37 -19.69 2.40
CA ALA A 195 5.25 -20.30 1.42
C ALA A 195 5.00 -19.79 0.00
N SER A 196 3.73 -19.75 -0.46
CA SER A 196 3.41 -19.41 -1.85
C SER A 196 3.82 -17.99 -2.22
N VAL A 197 3.55 -17.01 -1.32
CA VAL A 197 3.92 -15.61 -1.57
C VAL A 197 5.45 -15.43 -1.49
N ALA A 198 6.12 -16.07 -0.51
CA ALA A 198 7.56 -15.98 -0.39
C ALA A 198 8.29 -16.68 -1.57
N ASP A 199 7.74 -17.76 -2.12
CA ASP A 199 8.29 -18.42 -3.30
C ASP A 199 8.06 -17.58 -4.57
N ALA A 200 6.91 -16.90 -4.70
CA ALA A 200 6.66 -15.93 -5.76
C ALA A 200 7.67 -14.78 -5.73
N VAL A 201 7.94 -14.22 -4.56
CA VAL A 201 8.99 -13.19 -4.37
C VAL A 201 10.37 -13.75 -4.72
N ALA A 202 10.71 -14.96 -4.28
CA ALA A 202 12.00 -15.58 -4.59
C ALA A 202 12.21 -15.78 -6.11
N ALA A 203 11.14 -16.11 -6.83
CA ALA A 203 11.19 -16.28 -8.28
C ALA A 203 11.53 -14.98 -9.03
N THR A 204 11.29 -13.80 -8.44
CA THR A 204 11.69 -12.49 -9.01
C THR A 204 13.21 -12.27 -9.01
N GLY A 205 13.95 -12.99 -8.17
CA GLY A 205 15.38 -12.78 -7.95
C GLY A 205 15.71 -11.55 -7.08
N ALA A 206 14.71 -10.87 -6.51
CA ALA A 206 14.92 -9.75 -5.62
C ALA A 206 15.47 -10.21 -4.26
N THR A 207 16.27 -9.36 -3.61
CA THR A 207 16.85 -9.62 -2.29
C THR A 207 16.17 -8.81 -1.19
N SER A 208 15.38 -7.83 -1.56
CA SER A 208 14.57 -7.02 -0.66
C SER A 208 13.13 -6.93 -1.14
N VAL A 209 12.21 -6.65 -0.22
CA VAL A 209 10.78 -6.60 -0.50
C VAL A 209 10.17 -5.34 0.12
N TYR A 210 9.25 -4.71 -0.61
CA TYR A 210 8.31 -3.72 -0.09
C TYR A 210 6.94 -4.39 0.03
N LEU A 211 6.24 -4.16 1.15
CA LEU A 211 4.93 -4.74 1.41
C LEU A 211 3.87 -3.65 1.43
N HIS A 212 3.01 -3.63 0.42
CA HIS A 212 1.76 -2.87 0.46
C HIS A 212 0.66 -3.77 1.02
N ILE A 213 -0.12 -3.26 1.95
CA ILE A 213 -1.20 -3.98 2.60
C ILE A 213 -2.43 -3.08 2.60
N ASP A 214 -3.33 -3.29 1.64
CA ASP A 214 -4.71 -2.84 1.81
C ASP A 214 -5.44 -3.81 2.73
N LEU A 215 -6.14 -3.27 3.72
CA LEU A 215 -6.82 -4.08 4.73
C LEU A 215 -8.06 -4.79 4.17
N ASP A 216 -8.53 -4.42 2.97
CA ASP A 216 -9.61 -5.12 2.29
C ASP A 216 -9.19 -6.47 1.67
N VAL A 217 -7.89 -6.77 1.64
CA VAL A 217 -7.41 -8.13 1.36
C VAL A 217 -7.97 -9.15 2.34
N LEU A 218 -8.28 -8.72 3.57
CA LEU A 218 -8.86 -9.56 4.61
C LEU A 218 -10.31 -9.94 4.28
N ASP A 219 -10.76 -11.08 4.81
CA ASP A 219 -12.16 -11.46 4.70
C ASP A 219 -13.05 -10.53 5.53
N PRO A 220 -14.15 -9.99 4.97
CA PRO A 220 -15.05 -9.10 5.71
C PRO A 220 -15.65 -9.72 6.98
N GLY A 221 -15.71 -11.06 7.08
CA GLY A 221 -16.13 -11.75 8.30
C GLY A 221 -15.12 -11.64 9.45
N ALA A 222 -13.86 -11.25 9.15
CA ALA A 222 -12.80 -11.08 10.13
C ALA A 222 -12.37 -9.61 10.31
N PHE A 223 -12.66 -8.75 9.32
CA PHE A 223 -12.30 -7.33 9.33
C PHE A 223 -13.30 -6.52 8.50
N GLU A 224 -14.16 -5.73 9.15
CA GLU A 224 -15.32 -5.10 8.48
C GLU A 224 -15.05 -3.65 8.04
N SER A 225 -14.11 -2.95 8.66
CA SER A 225 -13.93 -1.50 8.52
C SER A 225 -13.08 -1.12 7.31
N VAL A 226 -13.53 -1.48 6.12
CA VAL A 226 -12.92 -1.12 4.82
C VAL A 226 -13.90 -0.36 3.92
N GLY A 227 -13.37 0.31 2.88
CA GLY A 227 -14.16 1.11 1.95
C GLY A 227 -14.99 0.28 0.98
N THR A 228 -14.41 -0.81 0.49
CA THR A 228 -14.94 -1.74 -0.54
C THR A 228 -14.71 -3.18 -0.10
N PRO A 229 -15.56 -3.71 0.80
CA PRO A 229 -15.38 -5.07 1.31
C PRO A 229 -15.72 -6.12 0.24
N GLU A 230 -14.77 -7.03 -0.03
CA GLU A 230 -14.96 -8.14 -0.93
C GLU A 230 -14.94 -9.48 -0.16
N PRO A 231 -15.89 -10.40 -0.39
CA PRO A 231 -15.94 -11.68 0.31
C PRO A 231 -14.81 -12.63 -0.13
N PHE A 232 -14.55 -13.66 0.68
CA PHE A 232 -13.55 -14.69 0.43
C PHE A 232 -12.10 -14.18 0.48
N GLY A 233 -11.85 -13.22 1.35
CA GLY A 233 -10.51 -12.71 1.65
C GLY A 233 -9.69 -13.67 2.51
N ILE A 234 -8.50 -13.21 2.90
CA ILE A 234 -7.61 -14.00 3.75
C ILE A 234 -7.83 -13.70 5.24
N GLU A 235 -7.44 -14.65 6.08
CA GLU A 235 -7.48 -14.47 7.52
C GLU A 235 -6.34 -13.56 8.02
N VAL A 236 -6.56 -12.76 9.06
CA VAL A 236 -5.55 -11.92 9.71
C VAL A 236 -4.31 -12.72 10.11
N GLN A 237 -4.50 -13.96 10.58
CA GLN A 237 -3.42 -14.84 10.96
C GLN A 237 -2.55 -15.22 9.75
N THR A 238 -3.16 -15.59 8.65
CA THR A 238 -2.46 -15.94 7.40
C THR A 238 -1.63 -14.77 6.89
N LEU A 239 -2.19 -13.54 6.88
CA LEU A 239 -1.47 -12.33 6.48
C LEU A 239 -0.26 -12.08 7.38
N ALA A 240 -0.45 -12.12 8.71
CA ALA A 240 0.63 -11.90 9.66
C ALA A 240 1.77 -12.93 9.53
N GLU A 241 1.43 -14.20 9.35
CA GLU A 241 2.41 -15.28 9.12
C GLU A 241 3.14 -15.11 7.79
N THR A 242 2.43 -14.68 6.74
CA THR A 242 3.04 -14.39 5.43
C THR A 242 4.03 -13.24 5.52
N ILE A 243 3.69 -12.15 6.24
CA ILE A 243 4.61 -11.04 6.50
C ILE A 243 5.87 -11.53 7.23
N LEU A 244 5.72 -12.37 8.26
CA LEU A 244 6.86 -12.90 9.03
C LEU A 244 7.75 -13.80 8.16
N GLU A 245 7.17 -14.64 7.30
CA GLU A 245 7.93 -15.48 6.37
C GLU A 245 8.71 -14.63 5.36
N LEU A 246 8.05 -13.64 4.74
CA LEU A 246 8.72 -12.71 3.83
C LEU A 246 9.92 -12.01 4.50
N ARG A 247 9.74 -11.52 5.72
CA ARG A 247 10.79 -10.86 6.48
C ARG A 247 11.90 -11.81 6.95
N SER A 248 11.62 -13.09 7.07
CA SER A 248 12.64 -14.09 7.39
C SER A 248 13.56 -14.39 6.22
N ARG A 249 13.03 -14.22 4.98
CA ARG A 249 13.74 -14.56 3.74
C ARG A 249 14.32 -13.36 3.01
N PHE A 250 13.76 -12.17 3.18
CA PHE A 250 14.12 -10.96 2.44
C PHE A 250 14.31 -9.76 3.38
N ALA A 251 15.21 -8.86 3.00
CA ALA A 251 15.31 -7.57 3.69
C ALA A 251 14.05 -6.72 3.42
N LEU A 252 13.44 -6.18 4.47
CA LEU A 252 12.27 -5.31 4.31
C LEU A 252 12.71 -3.90 3.95
N ALA A 253 12.42 -3.46 2.73
CA ALA A 253 12.75 -2.14 2.21
C ALA A 253 11.80 -1.03 2.71
N GLY A 254 10.59 -1.40 3.07
CA GLY A 254 9.54 -0.53 3.59
C GLY A 254 8.21 -1.26 3.59
N ALA A 255 7.17 -0.61 4.11
CA ALA A 255 5.81 -1.13 4.04
C ALA A 255 4.77 0.01 4.05
N GLY A 256 3.55 -0.30 3.56
CA GLY A 256 2.36 0.52 3.70
C GLY A 256 1.21 -0.28 4.29
N VAL A 257 0.35 0.39 5.06
CA VAL A 257 -0.92 -0.15 5.57
C VAL A 257 -2.01 0.85 5.27
N THR A 258 -3.01 0.46 4.50
CA THR A 258 -4.08 1.32 3.94
C THR A 258 -5.46 0.69 4.11
N GLY A 259 -6.50 1.41 3.74
CA GLY A 259 -7.85 0.87 3.62
C GLY A 259 -8.70 0.91 4.90
N PHE A 260 -8.18 1.31 6.06
CA PHE A 260 -8.96 1.38 7.30
C PHE A 260 -9.99 2.51 7.26
N ALA A 261 -11.28 2.16 7.28
CA ALA A 261 -12.41 3.10 7.13
C ALA A 261 -13.52 2.87 8.18
N PRO A 262 -13.24 3.00 9.50
CA PRO A 262 -14.20 2.71 10.55
C PRO A 262 -15.39 3.67 10.52
N ALA A 263 -16.57 3.19 10.88
CA ALA A 263 -17.78 3.98 10.94
C ALA A 263 -18.06 4.59 12.33
N SER A 264 -17.41 4.03 13.35
CA SER A 264 -17.61 4.38 14.76
C SER A 264 -16.38 4.03 15.60
N ASP A 265 -16.36 4.53 16.85
CA ASP A 265 -15.32 4.17 17.82
C ASP A 265 -15.38 2.66 18.19
N ASP A 266 -16.57 2.06 18.13
CA ASP A 266 -16.73 0.62 18.36
C ASP A 266 -16.05 -0.18 17.24
N ASP A 267 -16.17 0.24 15.98
CA ASP A 267 -15.47 -0.40 14.86
C ASP A 267 -13.95 -0.26 15.03
N VAL A 268 -13.48 0.92 15.45
CA VAL A 268 -12.05 1.12 15.77
C VAL A 268 -11.60 0.11 16.84
N ALA A 269 -12.37 -0.02 17.93
CA ALA A 269 -12.01 -0.93 19.02
C ALA A 269 -12.01 -2.41 18.60
N ASN A 270 -12.92 -2.80 17.70
CA ASN A 270 -13.04 -4.17 17.21
C ASN A 270 -11.92 -4.56 16.26
N ASP A 271 -11.55 -3.66 15.33
CA ASP A 271 -10.63 -3.97 14.22
C ASP A 271 -9.16 -3.59 14.52
N MET A 272 -8.91 -2.64 15.43
CA MET A 272 -7.54 -2.22 15.80
C MET A 272 -6.62 -3.38 16.24
N PRO A 273 -7.07 -4.41 16.98
CA PRO A 273 -6.21 -5.54 17.31
C PRO A 273 -5.65 -6.28 16.08
N ALA A 274 -6.41 -6.38 14.99
CA ALA A 274 -5.93 -6.97 13.74
C ALA A 274 -4.85 -6.10 13.08
N ILE A 275 -5.08 -4.78 13.01
CA ILE A 275 -4.12 -3.80 12.47
C ILE A 275 -2.81 -3.83 13.27
N LEU A 276 -2.90 -3.81 14.60
CA LEU A 276 -1.72 -3.87 15.47
C LEU A 276 -0.97 -5.20 15.36
N ARG A 277 -1.65 -6.31 15.07
CA ARG A 277 -1.00 -7.60 14.76
C ARG A 277 -0.21 -7.51 13.47
N ILE A 278 -0.76 -6.90 12.41
CA ILE A 278 -0.09 -6.68 11.12
C ILE A 278 1.14 -5.77 11.30
N ILE A 279 0.98 -4.62 11.96
CA ILE A 279 2.08 -3.72 12.27
C ILE A 279 3.15 -4.41 13.15
N GLY A 280 2.72 -5.21 14.11
CA GLY A 280 3.61 -6.04 14.92
C GLY A 280 4.41 -7.05 14.09
N ALA A 281 3.79 -7.68 13.09
CA ALA A 281 4.49 -8.57 12.16
C ALA A 281 5.50 -7.81 11.30
N LEU A 282 5.20 -6.56 10.89
CA LEU A 282 6.12 -5.69 10.15
C LEU A 282 7.31 -5.19 10.98
N THR A 283 7.15 -5.00 12.29
CA THR A 283 8.14 -4.30 13.14
C THR A 283 8.91 -5.21 14.10
N ARG A 284 8.41 -6.43 14.34
CA ARG A 284 9.03 -7.40 15.24
C ARG A 284 10.49 -7.64 14.89
N THR A 285 11.37 -7.69 15.89
CA THR A 285 12.75 -8.18 15.71
C THR A 285 12.73 -9.69 15.43
N LEU A 286 13.32 -10.11 14.32
CA LEU A 286 13.47 -11.50 13.92
C LEU A 286 14.80 -12.05 14.43
#